data_245b56c323ba3d173402907df03e9d4a
#
_entry.id   245b56c323ba3d173402907df03e9d4a
#
_cell.length_a   1.000
_cell.length_b   1.000
_cell.length_c   1.000
_cell.angle_alpha   90.00
_cell.angle_beta   90.00
_cell.angle_gamma   90.00
#
_symmetry.space_group_name_H-M   'P 1'
#
loop_
_entity.id
_entity.type
_entity.pdbx_description
1 polymer ?
#
loop_
_entity_poly.entity_id
_entity_poly.type
_entity_poly.pdbx_seq_one_letter_code
_entity_poly.pdbx_strand_id
1 'polypeptide(L)'
;MQVTTQKVVPLSSQAKSSPVSSSGVPFVALRGITKRFPGVVANNNVSTDVWPGEVHVLLGENGAGKSTLVGMLAGLQQPDDGWIEVDGTKVNITSPRHALSLGMGTVFQHSMLVPSLTVVDNFTLGGTWWRKPDRSGVAKRINETASRVGLRVDPFALVSSLSLGERQQVEILRALMRGSRCLILDEATAMLTPNEAVSLGQLMRRLVAEGLAVIFITHKLNEALAYGDRISVLRLGKNAGAITPEELQTHTDAENTANIIRLMFGNAVTGEGESEPRISRELGGTVLSVDKLNSIAGRIPLRNVSLTIRSREVLGIAGIDGNGQKELAEALAGQLPSVGSVCLHGTEIGALSVGERRMAGLRYVTDDRLGEGTVGAFAVATNFLLKDIGAAPFWRKGLEKPQHIRAQAAEHVRNFDIRTPDVETPVGTLSGGNIQKVLLARELTGTAEAVIFAKPTYGLDVKNIRAVRRRIGDAADAGKAVLLISTDLDELLELADRIAVIDQGRLLGTVQNGLGARDAIGRMMSTGEEE
;
A
#
# COMPACT_ATOMS: atom_id res chain seq x y z
N MET A 1 -5.00 -26.49 31.53
CA MET A 1 -5.94 -25.74 30.70
C MET A 1 -5.47 -25.87 29.25
N GLN A 2 -6.14 -26.72 28.49
CA GLN A 2 -5.83 -26.97 27.09
C GLN A 2 -6.36 -25.79 26.25
N VAL A 3 -5.46 -25.05 25.61
CA VAL A 3 -5.82 -24.02 24.64
C VAL A 3 -6.13 -24.73 23.33
N THR A 4 -7.41 -24.78 22.99
CA THR A 4 -7.89 -25.30 21.71
C THR A 4 -7.52 -24.33 20.61
N THR A 5 -6.55 -24.71 19.80
CA THR A 5 -6.19 -24.02 18.56
C THR A 5 -7.35 -24.17 17.57
N GLN A 6 -8.16 -23.15 17.42
CA GLN A 6 -9.12 -23.07 16.31
C GLN A 6 -8.32 -22.93 14.99
N LYS A 7 -8.36 -23.98 14.17
CA LYS A 7 -7.90 -23.94 12.79
C LYS A 7 -8.69 -22.87 12.05
N VAL A 8 -8.00 -21.86 11.52
CA VAL A 8 -8.57 -20.94 10.54
C VAL A 8 -8.90 -21.77 9.30
N VAL A 9 -10.18 -21.96 9.03
CA VAL A 9 -10.67 -22.65 7.85
C VAL A 9 -10.45 -21.71 6.65
N PRO A 10 -9.79 -22.15 5.57
CA PRO A 10 -9.67 -21.33 4.36
C PRO A 10 -11.06 -21.02 3.79
N LEU A 11 -11.30 -19.77 3.44
CA LEU A 11 -12.56 -19.24 2.90
C LEU A 11 -12.98 -19.82 1.51
N SER A 12 -12.21 -20.75 0.95
CA SER A 12 -12.45 -21.37 -0.35
C SER A 12 -13.71 -22.26 -0.45
N SER A 13 -14.48 -22.46 0.64
CA SER A 13 -15.66 -23.33 0.65
C SER A 13 -17.02 -22.61 0.79
N GLN A 14 -17.05 -21.27 0.82
CA GLN A 14 -18.34 -20.58 0.76
C GLN A 14 -18.71 -20.39 -0.71
N ALA A 15 -19.85 -20.95 -1.12
CA ALA A 15 -20.36 -20.95 -2.47
C ALA A 15 -20.25 -19.57 -3.12
N LYS A 16 -19.39 -19.43 -4.13
CA LYS A 16 -19.41 -18.30 -5.06
C LYS A 16 -20.82 -18.27 -5.65
N SER A 17 -21.48 -17.12 -5.62
CA SER A 17 -22.81 -16.94 -6.22
C SER A 17 -22.79 -17.43 -7.67
N SER A 18 -23.87 -18.09 -8.10
CA SER A 18 -24.04 -18.52 -9.50
C SER A 18 -23.81 -17.31 -10.42
N PRO A 19 -23.14 -17.48 -11.58
CA PRO A 19 -22.84 -16.36 -12.47
C PRO A 19 -24.16 -15.69 -12.88
N VAL A 20 -24.27 -14.40 -12.57
CA VAL A 20 -25.32 -13.57 -13.18
C VAL A 20 -24.97 -13.48 -14.65
N SER A 21 -25.78 -14.11 -15.51
CA SER A 21 -25.58 -14.06 -16.95
C SER A 21 -25.50 -12.59 -17.40
N SER A 22 -24.37 -12.20 -18.00
CA SER A 22 -24.06 -10.84 -18.46
C SER A 22 -24.86 -10.41 -19.71
N SER A 23 -26.15 -10.76 -19.76
CA SER A 23 -27.06 -10.42 -20.87
C SER A 23 -27.71 -9.03 -20.75
N GLY A 24 -27.16 -8.15 -19.93
CA GLY A 24 -27.68 -6.81 -19.66
C GLY A 24 -26.73 -5.69 -20.11
N VAL A 25 -27.10 -4.45 -19.77
CA VAL A 25 -26.26 -3.26 -19.90
C VAL A 25 -25.39 -3.13 -18.64
N PRO A 26 -24.06 -2.87 -18.74
CA PRO A 26 -23.24 -2.63 -17.56
C PRO A 26 -23.73 -1.39 -16.81
N PHE A 27 -23.66 -1.41 -15.47
CA PHE A 27 -24.02 -0.24 -14.68
C PHE A 27 -23.06 0.93 -14.96
N VAL A 28 -21.74 0.66 -14.99
CA VAL A 28 -20.72 1.63 -15.40
C VAL A 28 -19.87 1.04 -16.51
N ALA A 29 -19.69 1.80 -17.59
CA ALA A 29 -18.75 1.45 -18.64
C ALA A 29 -17.74 2.59 -18.87
N LEU A 30 -16.47 2.25 -18.86
CA LEU A 30 -15.38 3.15 -19.22
C LEU A 30 -14.95 2.87 -20.65
N ARG A 31 -14.82 3.90 -21.47
CA ARG A 31 -14.51 3.79 -22.90
C ARG A 31 -13.31 4.68 -23.25
N GLY A 32 -12.14 4.07 -23.42
CA GLY A 32 -10.94 4.75 -23.86
C GLY A 32 -10.44 5.85 -22.92
N ILE A 33 -10.67 5.71 -21.62
CA ILE A 33 -10.35 6.74 -20.64
C ILE A 33 -8.87 7.05 -20.62
N THR A 34 -8.54 8.32 -20.86
CA THR A 34 -7.17 8.83 -20.78
C THR A 34 -7.12 10.03 -19.85
N LYS A 35 -6.14 10.04 -18.94
CA LYS A 35 -5.87 11.15 -18.03
C LYS A 35 -4.39 11.48 -17.98
N ARG A 36 -4.06 12.75 -18.21
CA ARG A 36 -2.70 13.27 -18.24
C ARG A 36 -2.50 14.28 -17.12
N PHE A 37 -1.35 14.23 -16.50
CA PHE A 37 -0.85 15.23 -15.58
C PHE A 37 0.51 15.73 -16.09
N PRO A 38 1.02 16.89 -15.65
CA PRO A 38 2.33 17.37 -16.07
C PRO A 38 3.43 16.30 -15.87
N GLY A 39 3.96 15.79 -16.99
CA GLY A 39 5.02 14.78 -17.00
C GLY A 39 4.57 13.32 -16.82
N VAL A 40 3.25 13.02 -16.69
CA VAL A 40 2.75 11.66 -16.49
C VAL A 40 1.42 11.44 -17.20
N VAL A 41 1.28 10.30 -17.89
CA VAL A 41 0.00 9.77 -18.34
C VAL A 41 -0.49 8.76 -17.31
N ALA A 42 -1.41 9.18 -16.43
CA ALA A 42 -1.88 8.35 -15.33
C ALA A 42 -2.84 7.23 -15.79
N ASN A 43 -3.67 7.50 -16.80
CA ASN A 43 -4.48 6.50 -17.49
C ASN A 43 -4.33 6.73 -19.00
N ASN A 44 -4.22 5.64 -19.75
CA ASN A 44 -4.00 5.66 -21.20
C ASN A 44 -4.91 4.63 -21.87
N ASN A 45 -6.00 5.10 -22.47
CA ASN A 45 -6.97 4.30 -23.20
C ASN A 45 -7.57 3.13 -22.36
N VAL A 46 -7.96 3.40 -21.10
CA VAL A 46 -8.52 2.39 -20.21
C VAL A 46 -10.00 2.16 -20.55
N SER A 47 -10.37 0.91 -20.80
CA SER A 47 -11.76 0.48 -20.99
C SER A 47 -12.08 -0.68 -20.06
N THR A 48 -13.24 -0.62 -19.38
CA THR A 48 -13.72 -1.70 -18.50
C THR A 48 -15.22 -1.56 -18.26
N ASP A 49 -15.89 -2.67 -17.98
CA ASP A 49 -17.31 -2.75 -17.70
C ASP A 49 -17.55 -3.26 -16.28
N VAL A 50 -18.44 -2.61 -15.55
CA VAL A 50 -18.85 -2.96 -14.19
C VAL A 50 -20.31 -3.35 -14.21
N TRP A 51 -20.61 -4.54 -13.72
CA TRP A 51 -21.95 -5.13 -13.81
C TRP A 51 -22.67 -5.11 -12.45
N PRO A 52 -24.01 -4.95 -12.43
CA PRO A 52 -24.78 -5.15 -11.23
C PRO A 52 -24.65 -6.59 -10.72
N GLY A 53 -24.62 -6.77 -9.38
CA GLY A 53 -24.57 -8.09 -8.77
C GLY A 53 -23.21 -8.76 -8.80
N GLU A 54 -22.13 -8.01 -9.13
CA GLU A 54 -20.74 -8.53 -9.06
C GLU A 54 -19.81 -7.60 -8.26
N VAL A 55 -18.82 -8.21 -7.64
CA VAL A 55 -17.64 -7.50 -7.12
C VAL A 55 -16.60 -7.45 -8.24
N HIS A 56 -16.46 -6.29 -8.86
CA HIS A 56 -15.43 -6.04 -9.85
C HIS A 56 -14.17 -5.52 -9.15
N VAL A 57 -13.13 -6.33 -9.10
CA VAL A 57 -11.85 -5.92 -8.52
C VAL A 57 -11.02 -5.15 -9.56
N LEU A 58 -10.56 -3.97 -9.16
CA LEU A 58 -9.55 -3.21 -9.89
C LEU A 58 -8.21 -3.41 -9.21
N LEU A 59 -7.40 -4.30 -9.74
CA LEU A 59 -6.10 -4.69 -9.19
C LEU A 59 -4.97 -3.97 -9.93
N GLY A 60 -3.87 -3.71 -9.26
CA GLY A 60 -2.66 -3.15 -9.86
C GLY A 60 -1.72 -2.59 -8.81
N GLU A 61 -0.47 -2.40 -9.19
CA GLU A 61 0.54 -1.80 -8.32
C GLU A 61 0.25 -0.33 -8.01
N ASN A 62 1.01 0.23 -7.08
CA ASN A 62 0.94 1.66 -6.78
C ASN A 62 1.46 2.46 -7.97
N GLY A 63 0.72 3.53 -8.31
CA GLY A 63 1.01 4.29 -9.53
C GLY A 63 0.41 3.70 -10.82
N ALA A 64 -0.26 2.56 -10.78
CA ALA A 64 -0.91 1.98 -11.96
C ALA A 64 -2.10 2.79 -12.51
N GLY A 65 -2.52 3.87 -11.83
CA GLY A 65 -3.61 4.75 -12.28
C GLY A 65 -4.97 4.47 -11.62
N LYS A 66 -5.05 3.56 -10.63
CA LYS A 66 -6.31 3.17 -9.96
C LYS A 66 -7.02 4.36 -9.31
N SER A 67 -6.34 5.10 -8.42
CA SER A 67 -6.93 6.24 -7.71
C SER A 67 -7.32 7.39 -8.64
N THR A 68 -6.62 7.54 -9.77
CA THR A 68 -7.01 8.48 -10.83
C THR A 68 -8.34 8.08 -11.47
N LEU A 69 -8.49 6.79 -11.77
CA LEU A 69 -9.75 6.25 -12.33
C LEU A 69 -10.91 6.42 -11.35
N VAL A 70 -10.68 6.11 -10.06
CA VAL A 70 -11.64 6.36 -8.97
C VAL A 70 -12.03 7.83 -8.89
N GLY A 71 -11.03 8.73 -8.94
CA GLY A 71 -11.27 10.17 -8.91
C GLY A 71 -12.18 10.66 -10.04
N MET A 72 -12.09 10.05 -11.23
CA MET A 72 -13.00 10.37 -12.34
C MET A 72 -14.41 9.83 -12.09
N LEU A 73 -14.55 8.60 -11.60
CA LEU A 73 -15.85 8.02 -11.24
C LEU A 73 -16.50 8.75 -10.05
N ALA A 74 -15.70 9.21 -9.10
CA ALA A 74 -16.17 10.01 -7.97
C ALA A 74 -16.48 11.48 -8.31
N GLY A 75 -16.21 11.92 -9.55
CA GLY A 75 -16.43 13.30 -9.99
C GLY A 75 -15.47 14.33 -9.41
N LEU A 76 -14.29 13.91 -8.94
CA LEU A 76 -13.21 14.78 -8.46
C LEU A 76 -12.37 15.34 -9.59
N GLN A 77 -12.34 14.67 -10.74
CA GLN A 77 -11.59 15.05 -11.93
C GLN A 77 -12.27 14.51 -13.19
N GLN A 78 -11.91 15.08 -14.34
CA GLN A 78 -12.48 14.70 -15.63
C GLN A 78 -11.45 13.92 -16.45
N PRO A 79 -11.86 12.95 -17.29
CA PRO A 79 -10.98 12.39 -18.31
C PRO A 79 -10.59 13.47 -19.33
N ASP A 80 -9.39 13.36 -19.89
CA ASP A 80 -8.94 14.23 -20.98
C ASP A 80 -9.40 13.68 -22.34
N ASP A 81 -9.47 12.32 -22.47
CA ASP A 81 -10.05 11.63 -23.63
C ASP A 81 -10.90 10.45 -23.15
N GLY A 82 -11.76 9.96 -24.03
CA GLY A 82 -12.72 8.89 -23.72
C GLY A 82 -13.98 9.40 -23.04
N TRP A 83 -14.83 8.48 -22.57
CA TRP A 83 -16.08 8.82 -21.87
C TRP A 83 -16.50 7.73 -20.89
N ILE A 84 -17.41 8.11 -20.00
CA ILE A 84 -18.04 7.23 -19.03
C ILE A 84 -19.51 7.04 -19.41
N GLU A 85 -20.00 5.82 -19.32
CA GLU A 85 -21.43 5.49 -19.48
C GLU A 85 -21.96 4.99 -18.14
N VAL A 86 -23.18 5.39 -17.80
CA VAL A 86 -23.95 4.87 -16.67
C VAL A 86 -25.31 4.41 -17.18
N ASP A 87 -25.66 3.16 -16.91
CA ASP A 87 -26.86 2.50 -17.47
C ASP A 87 -26.94 2.67 -19.03
N GLY A 88 -25.80 2.53 -19.71
CA GLY A 88 -25.69 2.67 -21.17
C GLY A 88 -25.78 4.10 -21.70
N THR A 89 -25.90 5.10 -20.84
CA THR A 89 -25.96 6.51 -21.23
C THR A 89 -24.64 7.20 -20.97
N LYS A 90 -24.09 7.87 -21.99
CA LYS A 90 -22.87 8.67 -21.85
C LYS A 90 -23.11 9.84 -20.91
N VAL A 91 -22.27 9.97 -19.89
CA VAL A 91 -22.36 10.98 -18.84
C VAL A 91 -21.03 11.74 -18.67
N ASN A 92 -21.14 12.99 -18.23
CA ASN A 92 -20.00 13.76 -17.78
C ASN A 92 -20.15 14.05 -16.28
N ILE A 93 -19.34 13.39 -15.44
CA ILE A 93 -19.47 13.43 -13.99
C ILE A 93 -18.73 14.64 -13.45
N THR A 94 -19.41 15.77 -13.29
CA THR A 94 -18.80 17.08 -13.00
C THR A 94 -18.51 17.35 -11.53
N SER A 95 -19.03 16.52 -10.60
CA SER A 95 -18.85 16.71 -9.16
C SER A 95 -19.20 15.44 -8.38
N PRO A 96 -18.73 15.29 -7.12
CA PRO A 96 -19.12 14.16 -6.27
C PRO A 96 -20.65 14.08 -6.00
N ARG A 97 -21.32 15.23 -5.96
CA ARG A 97 -22.78 15.27 -5.84
C ARG A 97 -23.45 14.70 -7.09
N HIS A 98 -22.91 14.98 -8.27
CA HIS A 98 -23.39 14.42 -9.53
C HIS A 98 -23.13 12.91 -9.59
N ALA A 99 -21.96 12.43 -9.20
CA ALA A 99 -21.67 11.00 -9.10
C ALA A 99 -22.67 10.26 -8.20
N LEU A 100 -22.98 10.82 -7.02
CA LEU A 100 -23.99 10.27 -6.12
C LEU A 100 -25.40 10.27 -6.74
N SER A 101 -25.79 11.32 -7.49
CA SER A 101 -27.11 11.37 -8.17
C SER A 101 -27.23 10.34 -9.30
N LEU A 102 -26.10 9.89 -9.85
CA LEU A 102 -26.04 8.78 -10.81
C LEU A 102 -25.97 7.41 -10.12
N GLY A 103 -26.05 7.37 -8.80
CA GLY A 103 -26.02 6.13 -8.02
C GLY A 103 -24.63 5.59 -7.69
N MET A 104 -23.57 6.38 -7.86
CA MET A 104 -22.20 6.00 -7.52
C MET A 104 -21.80 6.54 -6.15
N GLY A 105 -21.56 5.66 -5.17
CA GLY A 105 -21.05 5.99 -3.84
C GLY A 105 -19.59 5.59 -3.71
N THR A 106 -18.74 6.49 -3.23
CA THR A 106 -17.30 6.22 -3.05
C THR A 106 -16.94 6.27 -1.58
N VAL A 107 -16.23 5.23 -1.13
CA VAL A 107 -15.54 5.15 0.17
C VAL A 107 -14.05 5.22 -0.12
N PHE A 108 -13.42 6.30 0.32
CA PHE A 108 -12.01 6.57 0.07
C PHE A 108 -11.12 5.86 1.10
N GLN A 109 -9.84 5.71 0.77
CA GLN A 109 -8.82 5.14 1.64
C GLN A 109 -8.73 5.85 3.01
N HIS A 110 -8.89 7.18 3.03
CA HIS A 110 -8.96 7.96 4.26
C HIS A 110 -10.41 8.32 4.57
N SER A 111 -10.81 8.10 5.82
CA SER A 111 -12.19 8.38 6.25
C SER A 111 -12.55 9.84 6.08
N MET A 112 -13.71 10.09 5.45
CA MET A 112 -14.31 11.41 5.24
C MET A 112 -15.35 11.76 6.31
N LEU A 113 -15.36 11.02 7.43
CA LEU A 113 -16.19 11.34 8.59
C LEU A 113 -15.54 12.41 9.45
N VAL A 114 -16.34 13.29 10.04
CA VAL A 114 -15.89 14.29 11.01
C VAL A 114 -15.76 13.62 12.38
N PRO A 115 -14.53 13.46 12.94
CA PRO A 115 -14.32 12.65 14.14
C PRO A 115 -14.99 13.20 15.40
N SER A 116 -15.14 14.53 15.49
CA SER A 116 -15.76 15.23 16.63
C SER A 116 -17.29 15.19 16.63
N LEU A 117 -17.91 14.65 15.60
CA LEU A 117 -19.36 14.52 15.48
C LEU A 117 -19.79 13.07 15.73
N THR A 118 -21.07 12.90 16.12
CA THR A 118 -21.67 11.59 16.21
C THR A 118 -21.93 11.01 14.81
N VAL A 119 -22.17 9.70 14.73
CA VAL A 119 -22.54 9.04 13.47
C VAL A 119 -23.76 9.74 12.86
N VAL A 120 -24.85 9.93 13.61
CA VAL A 120 -26.08 10.57 13.10
C VAL A 120 -25.81 12.00 12.61
N ASP A 121 -24.94 12.76 13.26
CA ASP A 121 -24.57 14.12 12.82
C ASP A 121 -23.83 14.07 11.48
N ASN A 122 -22.91 13.12 11.31
CA ASN A 122 -22.22 12.91 10.03
C ASN A 122 -23.17 12.58 8.87
N PHE A 123 -24.30 11.91 9.14
CA PHE A 123 -25.33 11.63 8.13
C PHE A 123 -26.18 12.85 7.81
N THR A 124 -26.32 13.80 8.74
CA THR A 124 -27.09 15.04 8.53
C THR A 124 -26.28 16.13 7.82
N LEU A 125 -24.95 15.99 7.74
CA LEU A 125 -24.09 16.95 7.04
C LEU A 125 -24.50 17.11 5.56
N GLY A 126 -24.55 18.36 5.11
CA GLY A 126 -24.95 18.71 3.74
C GLY A 126 -26.46 18.81 3.53
N GLY A 127 -27.26 18.67 4.59
CA GLY A 127 -28.70 18.98 4.60
C GLY A 127 -28.97 20.49 4.52
N THR A 128 -30.26 20.85 4.45
CA THR A 128 -30.71 22.25 4.37
C THR A 128 -30.42 23.00 5.68
N TRP A 129 -29.61 24.05 5.61
CA TRP A 129 -29.11 24.78 6.77
C TRP A 129 -30.19 25.49 7.62
N TRP A 130 -31.39 25.75 7.04
CA TRP A 130 -32.51 26.37 7.74
C TRP A 130 -33.48 25.37 8.40
N ARG A 131 -33.29 24.06 8.24
CA ARG A 131 -34.08 23.04 8.91
C ARG A 131 -33.24 22.36 9.99
N LYS A 132 -33.80 22.32 11.21
CA LYS A 132 -33.19 21.52 12.28
C LYS A 132 -33.16 20.04 11.85
N PRO A 133 -32.01 19.37 11.89
CA PRO A 133 -31.91 17.97 11.50
C PRO A 133 -32.83 17.08 12.35
N ASP A 134 -33.59 16.21 11.72
CA ASP A 134 -34.32 15.16 12.41
C ASP A 134 -33.38 14.00 12.75
N ARG A 135 -32.65 14.16 13.87
CA ARG A 135 -31.69 13.16 14.33
C ARG A 135 -32.34 11.82 14.64
N SER A 136 -33.57 11.82 15.20
CA SER A 136 -34.31 10.61 15.56
C SER A 136 -34.71 9.82 14.33
N GLY A 137 -35.28 10.49 13.32
CA GLY A 137 -35.66 9.84 12.07
C GLY A 137 -34.44 9.34 11.28
N VAL A 138 -33.33 10.11 11.27
CA VAL A 138 -32.08 9.66 10.66
C VAL A 138 -31.49 8.45 11.41
N ALA A 139 -31.48 8.46 12.75
CA ALA A 139 -31.00 7.34 13.56
C ALA A 139 -31.81 6.06 13.31
N LYS A 140 -33.15 6.17 13.19
CA LYS A 140 -34.02 5.05 12.84
C LYS A 140 -33.65 4.47 11.47
N ARG A 141 -33.48 5.32 10.45
CA ARG A 141 -33.06 4.89 9.11
C ARG A 141 -31.66 4.26 9.08
N ILE A 142 -30.72 4.77 9.89
CA ILE A 142 -29.39 4.16 10.06
C ILE A 142 -29.54 2.72 10.56
N ASN A 143 -30.32 2.50 11.63
CA ASN A 143 -30.52 1.18 12.21
C ASN A 143 -31.25 0.23 11.25
N GLU A 144 -32.27 0.69 10.54
CA GLU A 144 -32.98 -0.09 9.53
C GLU A 144 -32.06 -0.52 8.38
N THR A 145 -31.27 0.42 7.85
CA THR A 145 -30.34 0.12 6.75
C THR A 145 -29.19 -0.78 7.23
N ALA A 146 -28.63 -0.51 8.42
CA ALA A 146 -27.58 -1.34 9.00
C ALA A 146 -28.07 -2.79 9.22
N SER A 147 -29.26 -2.96 9.79
CA SER A 147 -29.85 -4.28 10.01
C SER A 147 -30.09 -5.05 8.70
N ARG A 148 -30.54 -4.37 7.64
CA ARG A 148 -30.75 -4.97 6.33
C ARG A 148 -29.47 -5.59 5.77
N VAL A 149 -28.33 -4.87 5.89
CA VAL A 149 -27.04 -5.35 5.38
C VAL A 149 -26.22 -6.10 6.44
N GLY A 150 -26.81 -6.37 7.62
CA GLY A 150 -26.20 -7.15 8.69
C GLY A 150 -25.06 -6.43 9.42
N LEU A 151 -25.11 -5.10 9.50
CA LEU A 151 -24.22 -4.26 10.28
C LEU A 151 -24.84 -3.88 11.63
N ARG A 152 -23.97 -3.54 12.59
CA ARG A 152 -24.38 -2.98 13.87
C ARG A 152 -23.64 -1.65 14.05
N VAL A 153 -24.40 -0.55 14.09
CA VAL A 153 -23.86 0.80 14.24
C VAL A 153 -24.68 1.51 15.32
N ASP A 154 -24.00 2.13 16.29
CA ASP A 154 -24.66 3.04 17.22
C ASP A 154 -24.71 4.46 16.59
N PRO A 155 -25.93 4.96 16.25
CA PRO A 155 -26.06 6.28 15.63
C PRO A 155 -25.56 7.44 16.49
N PHE A 156 -25.50 7.26 17.81
CA PHE A 156 -25.11 8.32 18.73
C PHE A 156 -23.66 8.24 19.20
N ALA A 157 -22.93 7.19 18.82
CA ALA A 157 -21.51 7.09 19.11
C ALA A 157 -20.72 8.24 18.41
N LEU A 158 -19.70 8.76 19.09
CA LEU A 158 -18.74 9.68 18.49
C LEU A 158 -17.88 8.93 17.47
N VAL A 159 -17.69 9.51 16.30
CA VAL A 159 -16.84 8.87 15.27
C VAL A 159 -15.40 8.69 15.75
N SER A 160 -14.88 9.58 16.60
CA SER A 160 -13.55 9.46 17.20
C SER A 160 -13.38 8.19 18.06
N SER A 161 -14.45 7.65 18.65
CA SER A 161 -14.41 6.44 19.48
C SER A 161 -14.54 5.15 18.69
N LEU A 162 -14.87 5.22 17.40
CA LEU A 162 -15.02 4.06 16.53
C LEU A 162 -13.66 3.54 16.05
N SER A 163 -13.52 2.22 15.94
CA SER A 163 -12.42 1.57 15.23
C SER A 163 -12.40 1.96 13.76
N LEU A 164 -11.29 1.72 13.07
CA LEU A 164 -11.18 2.02 11.64
C LEU A 164 -12.21 1.21 10.82
N GLY A 165 -12.42 -0.06 11.18
CA GLY A 165 -13.42 -0.92 10.55
C GLY A 165 -14.86 -0.41 10.76
N GLU A 166 -15.19 0.03 11.97
CA GLU A 166 -16.50 0.62 12.25
C GLU A 166 -16.72 1.93 11.49
N ARG A 167 -15.71 2.81 11.40
CA ARG A 167 -15.78 4.04 10.59
C ARG A 167 -16.07 3.72 9.14
N GLN A 168 -15.41 2.70 8.59
CA GLN A 168 -15.63 2.27 7.22
C GLN A 168 -17.05 1.72 7.00
N GLN A 169 -17.55 0.92 7.93
CA GLN A 169 -18.95 0.47 7.89
C GLN A 169 -19.95 1.64 7.89
N VAL A 170 -19.67 2.67 8.69
CA VAL A 170 -20.45 3.92 8.71
C VAL A 170 -20.40 4.64 7.36
N GLU A 171 -19.24 4.70 6.69
CA GLU A 171 -19.14 5.32 5.35
C GLU A 171 -19.88 4.54 4.28
N ILE A 172 -19.78 3.22 4.29
CA ILE A 172 -20.56 2.35 3.40
C ILE A 172 -22.06 2.59 3.62
N LEU A 173 -22.48 2.57 4.87
CA LEU A 173 -23.86 2.80 5.25
C LEU A 173 -24.35 4.18 4.78
N ARG A 174 -23.50 5.21 4.89
CA ARG A 174 -23.80 6.56 4.40
C ARG A 174 -23.99 6.60 2.88
N ALA A 175 -23.17 5.87 2.13
CA ALA A 175 -23.31 5.75 0.68
C ALA A 175 -24.63 5.03 0.32
N LEU A 176 -24.95 3.93 0.98
CA LEU A 176 -26.19 3.17 0.76
C LEU A 176 -27.44 4.00 1.05
N MET A 177 -27.46 4.74 2.18
CA MET A 177 -28.59 5.60 2.54
C MET A 177 -28.80 6.79 1.58
N ARG A 178 -27.79 7.14 0.79
CA ARG A 178 -27.88 8.12 -0.29
C ARG A 178 -28.34 7.53 -1.62
N GLY A 179 -28.69 6.25 -1.65
CA GLY A 179 -29.23 5.58 -2.82
C GLY A 179 -28.19 5.07 -3.81
N SER A 180 -26.99 4.77 -3.35
CA SER A 180 -25.94 4.21 -4.23
C SER A 180 -26.35 2.84 -4.77
N ARG A 181 -26.20 2.65 -6.08
CA ARG A 181 -26.38 1.40 -6.83
C ARG A 181 -25.04 0.76 -7.18
N CYS A 182 -23.97 1.56 -7.18
CA CYS A 182 -22.59 1.13 -7.30
C CYS A 182 -21.79 1.69 -6.13
N LEU A 183 -21.04 0.82 -5.46
CA LEU A 183 -20.17 1.19 -4.35
C LEU A 183 -18.72 1.05 -4.77
N ILE A 184 -17.95 2.13 -4.70
CA ILE A 184 -16.53 2.16 -5.00
C ILE A 184 -15.78 2.15 -3.67
N LEU A 185 -14.96 1.12 -3.44
CA LEU A 185 -14.17 0.92 -2.23
C LEU A 185 -12.69 1.06 -2.57
N ASP A 186 -12.08 2.20 -2.22
CA ASP A 186 -10.69 2.51 -2.56
C ASP A 186 -9.76 2.07 -1.41
N GLU A 187 -8.98 1.00 -1.64
CA GLU A 187 -8.05 0.38 -0.67
C GLU A 187 -8.66 0.17 0.73
N ALA A 188 -9.92 -0.21 0.76
CA ALA A 188 -10.75 -0.26 1.94
C ALA A 188 -10.26 -1.23 3.04
N THR A 189 -9.33 -2.13 2.74
CA THR A 189 -8.76 -3.10 3.68
C THR A 189 -7.37 -2.71 4.19
N ALA A 190 -6.79 -1.62 3.71
CA ALA A 190 -5.40 -1.26 4.00
C ALA A 190 -5.10 -1.11 5.51
N MET A 191 -6.09 -0.62 6.27
CA MET A 191 -5.95 -0.35 7.72
C MET A 191 -6.80 -1.29 8.60
N LEU A 192 -7.42 -2.32 8.03
CA LEU A 192 -8.28 -3.25 8.75
C LEU A 192 -7.50 -4.42 9.33
N THR A 193 -7.95 -4.90 10.49
CA THR A 193 -7.52 -6.19 11.01
C THR A 193 -8.01 -7.33 10.10
N PRO A 194 -7.40 -8.52 10.13
CA PRO A 194 -7.85 -9.66 9.30
C PRO A 194 -9.33 -9.99 9.46
N ASN A 195 -9.85 -9.93 10.70
CA ASN A 195 -11.26 -10.20 10.98
C ASN A 195 -12.19 -9.12 10.41
N GLU A 196 -11.79 -7.85 10.47
CA GLU A 196 -12.54 -6.75 9.87
C GLU A 196 -12.54 -6.85 8.33
N ALA A 197 -11.42 -7.26 7.72
CA ALA A 197 -11.35 -7.47 6.27
C ALA A 197 -12.28 -8.60 5.81
N VAL A 198 -12.34 -9.72 6.57
CA VAL A 198 -13.30 -10.80 6.32
C VAL A 198 -14.74 -10.29 6.43
N SER A 199 -15.04 -9.50 7.46
CA SER A 199 -16.37 -8.91 7.66
C SER A 199 -16.77 -7.97 6.51
N LEU A 200 -15.81 -7.18 5.99
CA LEU A 200 -16.02 -6.34 4.80
C LEU A 200 -16.30 -7.20 3.56
N GLY A 201 -15.55 -8.29 3.36
CA GLY A 201 -15.80 -9.23 2.27
C GLY A 201 -17.22 -9.82 2.31
N GLN A 202 -17.66 -10.25 3.50
CA GLN A 202 -19.03 -10.74 3.69
C GLN A 202 -20.08 -9.65 3.41
N LEU A 203 -19.82 -8.40 3.80
CA LEU A 203 -20.69 -7.28 3.50
C LEU A 203 -20.79 -7.06 1.98
N MET A 204 -19.66 -7.03 1.25
CA MET A 204 -19.66 -6.91 -0.20
C MET A 204 -20.51 -8.02 -0.85
N ARG A 205 -20.37 -9.26 -0.39
CA ARG A 205 -21.18 -10.39 -0.89
C ARG A 205 -22.69 -10.20 -0.68
N ARG A 206 -23.11 -9.64 0.46
CA ARG A 206 -24.52 -9.32 0.72
C ARG A 206 -25.02 -8.20 -0.21
N LEU A 207 -24.21 -7.16 -0.41
CA LEU A 207 -24.59 -6.03 -1.27
C LEU A 207 -24.77 -6.46 -2.73
N VAL A 208 -23.87 -7.27 -3.26
CA VAL A 208 -24.01 -7.77 -4.64
C VAL A 208 -25.16 -8.76 -4.78
N ALA A 209 -25.47 -9.55 -3.74
CA ALA A 209 -26.66 -10.40 -3.72
C ALA A 209 -27.97 -9.59 -3.74
N GLU A 210 -27.97 -8.35 -3.24
CA GLU A 210 -29.07 -7.38 -3.37
C GLU A 210 -29.08 -6.67 -4.74
N GLY A 211 -28.16 -6.99 -5.66
CA GLY A 211 -28.07 -6.44 -7.01
C GLY A 211 -27.21 -5.17 -7.13
N LEU A 212 -26.50 -4.76 -6.10
CA LEU A 212 -25.55 -3.64 -6.21
C LEU A 212 -24.32 -4.06 -7.03
N ALA A 213 -23.73 -3.09 -7.73
CA ALA A 213 -22.38 -3.23 -8.27
C ALA A 213 -21.36 -2.81 -7.21
N VAL A 214 -20.24 -3.52 -7.07
CA VAL A 214 -19.15 -3.12 -6.20
C VAL A 214 -17.85 -3.04 -7.01
N ILE A 215 -17.20 -1.89 -7.01
CA ILE A 215 -15.82 -1.72 -7.50
C ILE A 215 -14.90 -1.79 -6.27
N PHE A 216 -14.11 -2.85 -6.17
CA PHE A 216 -13.17 -3.04 -5.07
C PHE A 216 -11.74 -2.83 -5.56
N ILE A 217 -11.09 -1.77 -5.07
CA ILE A 217 -9.73 -1.43 -5.46
C ILE A 217 -8.77 -1.97 -4.41
N THR A 218 -7.82 -2.77 -4.87
CA THR A 218 -6.76 -3.33 -4.01
C THR A 218 -5.48 -3.52 -4.81
N HIS A 219 -4.35 -3.60 -4.12
CA HIS A 219 -3.08 -4.06 -4.67
C HIS A 219 -2.72 -5.46 -4.16
N LYS A 220 -3.58 -6.07 -3.33
CA LYS A 220 -3.36 -7.38 -2.70
C LYS A 220 -4.07 -8.47 -3.50
N LEU A 221 -3.28 -9.38 -4.04
CA LEU A 221 -3.76 -10.49 -4.86
C LEU A 221 -4.73 -11.40 -4.10
N ASN A 222 -4.41 -11.74 -2.84
CA ASN A 222 -5.24 -12.62 -2.03
C ASN A 222 -6.64 -12.04 -1.80
N GLU A 223 -6.77 -10.72 -1.66
CA GLU A 223 -8.07 -10.06 -1.53
C GLU A 223 -8.84 -10.08 -2.85
N ALA A 224 -8.14 -9.87 -3.97
CA ALA A 224 -8.75 -9.94 -5.30
C ALA A 224 -9.35 -11.31 -5.58
N LEU A 225 -8.62 -12.39 -5.28
CA LEU A 225 -9.09 -13.77 -5.45
C LEU A 225 -10.19 -14.14 -4.44
N ALA A 226 -10.10 -13.68 -3.18
CA ALA A 226 -11.07 -14.01 -2.15
C ALA A 226 -12.43 -13.32 -2.37
N TYR A 227 -12.42 -12.08 -2.87
CA TYR A 227 -13.63 -11.26 -2.92
C TYR A 227 -14.13 -10.97 -4.34
N GLY A 228 -13.28 -11.05 -5.37
CA GLY A 228 -13.62 -10.69 -6.74
C GLY A 228 -14.46 -11.72 -7.46
N ASP A 229 -15.48 -11.26 -8.21
CA ASP A 229 -16.17 -12.03 -9.24
C ASP A 229 -15.55 -11.78 -10.61
N ARG A 230 -15.03 -10.57 -10.84
CA ARG A 230 -14.26 -10.16 -12.02
C ARG A 230 -13.04 -9.38 -11.56
N ILE A 231 -11.89 -9.58 -12.20
CA ILE A 231 -10.66 -8.89 -11.85
C ILE A 231 -10.10 -8.20 -13.09
N SER A 232 -10.04 -6.87 -13.08
CA SER A 232 -9.30 -6.10 -14.10
C SER A 232 -7.95 -5.67 -13.53
N VAL A 233 -6.88 -5.89 -14.29
CA VAL A 233 -5.52 -5.54 -13.86
C VAL A 233 -5.07 -4.27 -14.59
N LEU A 234 -4.77 -3.23 -13.82
CA LEU A 234 -4.13 -2.02 -14.32
C LEU A 234 -2.62 -2.09 -14.15
N ARG A 235 -1.90 -1.74 -15.21
CA ARG A 235 -0.44 -1.62 -15.20
C ARG A 235 0.00 -0.42 -16.01
N LEU A 236 0.85 0.45 -15.42
CA LEU A 236 1.39 1.65 -16.06
C LEU A 236 0.33 2.50 -16.76
N GLY A 237 -0.82 2.68 -16.13
CA GLY A 237 -1.94 3.46 -16.65
C GLY A 237 -2.76 2.78 -17.74
N LYS A 238 -2.53 1.51 -18.04
CA LYS A 238 -3.26 0.74 -19.07
C LYS A 238 -3.98 -0.45 -18.44
N ASN A 239 -5.05 -0.91 -19.08
CA ASN A 239 -5.64 -2.20 -18.78
C ASN A 239 -4.73 -3.29 -19.36
N ALA A 240 -4.06 -4.05 -18.47
CA ALA A 240 -3.17 -5.14 -18.86
C ALA A 240 -3.94 -6.42 -19.22
N GLY A 241 -5.19 -6.53 -18.75
CA GLY A 241 -6.08 -7.64 -19.00
C GLY A 241 -7.14 -7.74 -17.91
N ALA A 242 -8.07 -8.67 -18.09
CA ALA A 242 -9.10 -8.98 -17.11
C ALA A 242 -9.25 -10.49 -17.00
N ILE A 243 -9.68 -10.96 -15.83
CA ILE A 243 -10.11 -12.34 -15.59
C ILE A 243 -11.61 -12.30 -15.35
N THR A 244 -12.32 -13.05 -16.16
CA THR A 244 -13.79 -13.10 -16.14
C THR A 244 -14.31 -14.00 -15.01
N PRO A 245 -15.59 -13.90 -14.64
CA PRO A 245 -16.19 -14.82 -13.66
C PRO A 245 -16.10 -16.29 -14.08
N GLU A 246 -16.21 -16.58 -15.37
CA GLU A 246 -16.11 -17.93 -15.92
C GLU A 246 -14.69 -18.48 -15.74
N GLU A 247 -13.67 -17.69 -16.03
CA GLU A 247 -12.26 -18.06 -15.84
C GLU A 247 -11.94 -18.29 -14.37
N LEU A 248 -12.42 -17.41 -13.45
CA LEU A 248 -12.23 -17.56 -12.00
C LEU A 248 -12.86 -18.86 -11.44
N GLN A 249 -13.92 -19.37 -12.09
CA GLN A 249 -14.58 -20.61 -11.69
C GLN A 249 -13.99 -21.86 -12.31
N THR A 250 -13.45 -21.76 -13.52
CA THR A 250 -12.91 -22.91 -14.27
C THR A 250 -11.45 -23.20 -13.95
N HIS A 251 -10.66 -22.17 -13.62
CA HIS A 251 -9.27 -22.31 -13.28
C HIS A 251 -9.10 -22.55 -11.77
N THR A 252 -8.03 -23.23 -11.40
CA THR A 252 -7.60 -23.37 -10.01
C THR A 252 -7.11 -22.03 -9.44
N ASP A 253 -7.09 -21.91 -8.12
CA ASP A 253 -6.55 -20.70 -7.46
C ASP A 253 -5.08 -20.43 -7.86
N ALA A 254 -4.28 -21.49 -8.07
CA ALA A 254 -2.90 -21.38 -8.53
C ALA A 254 -2.81 -20.84 -9.97
N GLU A 255 -3.65 -21.30 -10.89
CA GLU A 255 -3.70 -20.80 -12.27
C GLU A 255 -4.18 -19.35 -12.32
N ASN A 256 -5.22 -19.02 -11.55
CA ASN A 256 -5.70 -17.64 -11.43
C ASN A 256 -4.62 -16.72 -10.87
N THR A 257 -3.90 -17.16 -9.83
CA THR A 257 -2.75 -16.45 -9.25
C THR A 257 -1.67 -16.20 -10.31
N ALA A 258 -1.26 -17.23 -11.04
CA ALA A 258 -0.26 -17.12 -12.10
C ALA A 258 -0.69 -16.16 -13.21
N ASN A 259 -1.96 -16.23 -13.65
CA ASN A 259 -2.50 -15.33 -14.64
C ASN A 259 -2.50 -13.87 -14.18
N ILE A 260 -2.91 -13.60 -12.93
CA ILE A 260 -2.91 -12.24 -12.37
C ILE A 260 -1.48 -11.71 -12.27
N ILE A 261 -0.53 -12.51 -11.76
CA ILE A 261 0.88 -12.14 -11.66
C ILE A 261 1.43 -11.80 -13.04
N ARG A 262 1.13 -12.61 -14.07
CA ARG A 262 1.51 -12.31 -15.44
C ARG A 262 0.95 -10.99 -15.95
N LEU A 263 -0.31 -10.67 -15.64
CA LEU A 263 -0.93 -9.40 -16.02
C LEU A 263 -0.33 -8.21 -15.25
N MET A 264 -0.05 -8.37 -13.97
CA MET A 264 0.54 -7.32 -13.12
C MET A 264 1.97 -7.00 -13.55
N PHE A 265 2.79 -8.02 -13.80
CA PHE A 265 4.22 -7.87 -14.05
C PHE A 265 4.60 -7.99 -15.54
N GLY A 266 3.69 -8.43 -16.41
CA GLY A 266 3.85 -8.57 -17.86
C GLY A 266 4.30 -9.94 -18.30
N ASN A 267 4.15 -10.23 -19.61
CA ASN A 267 4.71 -11.44 -20.22
C ASN A 267 6.23 -11.27 -20.34
N ALA A 268 6.97 -11.96 -19.53
CA ALA A 268 8.41 -12.08 -19.67
C ALA A 268 8.82 -13.04 -20.82
N VAL A 269 7.90 -13.43 -21.68
CA VAL A 269 8.12 -14.41 -22.78
C VAL A 269 8.41 -13.71 -24.13
N THR A 270 8.21 -12.40 -24.28
CA THR A 270 8.58 -11.70 -25.51
C THR A 270 9.51 -10.54 -25.20
N GLY A 271 10.79 -10.76 -25.46
CA GLY A 271 11.92 -9.87 -25.23
C GLY A 271 11.84 -8.52 -25.94
N GLU A 272 11.04 -7.59 -25.41
CA GLU A 272 11.11 -6.18 -25.75
C GLU A 272 11.03 -5.34 -24.47
N GLY A 273 12.17 -5.19 -23.84
CA GLY A 273 12.38 -4.42 -22.62
C GLY A 273 13.58 -4.93 -21.84
N GLU A 274 14.66 -5.29 -22.54
CA GLU A 274 15.95 -5.52 -21.91
C GLU A 274 16.37 -4.21 -21.24
N SER A 275 16.28 -4.18 -19.90
CA SER A 275 17.05 -3.22 -19.13
C SER A 275 18.50 -3.43 -19.52
N GLU A 276 19.21 -2.37 -19.91
CA GLU A 276 20.65 -2.43 -20.17
C GLU A 276 21.31 -3.20 -19.00
N PRO A 277 22.26 -4.13 -19.32
CA PRO A 277 22.91 -4.93 -18.27
C PRO A 277 23.55 -3.96 -17.29
N ARG A 278 23.09 -4.02 -16.04
CA ARG A 278 23.59 -3.19 -14.97
C ARG A 278 25.10 -3.42 -14.81
N ILE A 279 25.86 -2.36 -14.60
CA ILE A 279 27.28 -2.44 -14.27
C ILE A 279 27.40 -3.31 -13.02
N SER A 280 27.95 -4.51 -13.16
CA SER A 280 28.20 -5.43 -12.05
C SER A 280 29.07 -4.73 -11.02
N ARG A 281 28.55 -4.57 -9.79
CA ARG A 281 29.34 -4.04 -8.68
C ARG A 281 30.35 -5.09 -8.20
N GLU A 282 31.55 -4.65 -7.91
CA GLU A 282 32.49 -5.49 -7.16
C GLU A 282 32.03 -5.52 -5.68
N LEU A 283 31.47 -6.65 -5.28
CA LEU A 283 30.94 -6.84 -3.94
C LEU A 283 32.07 -7.09 -2.94
N GLY A 284 31.99 -6.43 -1.78
CA GLY A 284 32.96 -6.63 -0.69
C GLY A 284 32.61 -7.81 0.23
N GLY A 285 33.11 -7.77 1.45
CA GLY A 285 32.83 -8.76 2.49
C GLY A 285 31.39 -8.66 3.02
N THR A 286 30.94 -9.70 3.72
CA THR A 286 29.64 -9.73 4.37
C THR A 286 29.54 -8.67 5.46
N VAL A 287 28.53 -7.81 5.38
CA VAL A 287 28.23 -6.75 6.35
C VAL A 287 27.08 -7.16 7.25
N LEU A 288 25.95 -7.59 6.68
CA LEU A 288 24.78 -8.06 7.44
C LEU A 288 24.57 -9.55 7.19
N SER A 289 24.47 -10.33 8.26
CA SER A 289 24.09 -11.75 8.19
C SER A 289 22.94 -12.03 9.16
N VAL A 290 22.00 -12.82 8.70
CA VAL A 290 20.81 -13.26 9.43
C VAL A 290 20.73 -14.75 9.34
N ASP A 291 20.60 -15.45 10.47
CA ASP A 291 20.44 -16.90 10.52
C ASP A 291 19.23 -17.30 11.35
N LYS A 292 18.34 -18.06 10.71
CA LYS A 292 17.13 -18.67 11.29
C LYS A 292 16.29 -17.67 12.10
N LEU A 293 16.08 -16.46 11.56
CA LEU A 293 15.26 -15.45 12.19
C LEU A 293 13.80 -15.87 12.21
N ASN A 294 13.21 -15.88 13.40
CA ASN A 294 11.80 -16.20 13.63
C ASN A 294 11.17 -15.08 14.44
N SER A 295 9.92 -14.71 14.16
CA SER A 295 9.13 -13.82 14.99
C SER A 295 7.85 -14.51 15.46
N ILE A 296 7.45 -14.23 16.72
CA ILE A 296 6.21 -14.77 17.30
C ILE A 296 5.08 -13.75 17.13
N ALA A 297 5.44 -12.48 17.05
CA ALA A 297 4.55 -11.34 16.86
C ALA A 297 4.56 -10.90 15.39
N GLY A 298 3.66 -9.99 15.04
CA GLY A 298 3.45 -9.51 13.69
C GLY A 298 2.22 -10.14 13.04
N ARG A 299 1.79 -9.57 11.92
CA ARG A 299 0.63 -10.05 11.16
C ARG A 299 0.92 -11.39 10.48
N ILE A 300 2.14 -11.50 9.94
CA ILE A 300 2.69 -12.73 9.34
C ILE A 300 3.99 -13.07 10.07
N PRO A 301 4.01 -14.07 10.96
CA PRO A 301 5.21 -14.45 11.68
C PRO A 301 6.32 -14.91 10.74
N LEU A 302 7.54 -14.42 10.97
CA LEU A 302 8.72 -14.89 10.27
C LEU A 302 9.04 -16.34 10.65
N ARG A 303 9.52 -17.12 9.69
CA ARG A 303 9.82 -18.54 9.86
C ARG A 303 11.15 -18.88 9.20
N ASN A 304 12.16 -19.09 10.04
CA ASN A 304 13.48 -19.58 9.64
C ASN A 304 14.13 -18.75 8.51
N VAL A 305 14.03 -17.42 8.59
CA VAL A 305 14.58 -16.51 7.58
C VAL A 305 16.10 -16.42 7.74
N SER A 306 16.84 -16.77 6.69
CA SER A 306 18.30 -16.63 6.64
C SER A 306 18.71 -15.89 5.38
N LEU A 307 19.55 -14.86 5.53
CA LEU A 307 20.08 -14.07 4.41
C LEU A 307 21.44 -13.44 4.77
N THR A 308 22.19 -13.07 3.74
CA THR A 308 23.44 -12.31 3.90
C THR A 308 23.46 -11.16 2.92
N ILE A 309 24.05 -10.02 3.32
CA ILE A 309 24.23 -8.85 2.44
C ILE A 309 25.69 -8.42 2.55
N ARG A 310 26.32 -8.22 1.40
CA ARG A 310 27.71 -7.81 1.30
C ARG A 310 27.84 -6.30 1.21
N SER A 311 29.01 -5.78 1.47
CA SER A 311 29.34 -4.39 1.17
C SER A 311 29.13 -4.13 -0.34
N ARG A 312 28.54 -2.97 -0.66
CA ARG A 312 28.19 -2.54 -2.02
C ARG A 312 27.08 -3.36 -2.68
N GLU A 313 26.38 -4.20 -1.93
CA GLU A 313 25.29 -5.02 -2.44
C GLU A 313 23.93 -4.39 -2.15
N VAL A 314 23.03 -4.46 -3.12
CA VAL A 314 21.59 -4.27 -2.93
C VAL A 314 20.92 -5.63 -3.02
N LEU A 315 20.50 -6.19 -1.88
CA LEU A 315 19.63 -7.36 -1.83
C LEU A 315 18.17 -6.89 -1.89
N GLY A 316 17.47 -7.26 -2.94
CA GLY A 316 16.03 -7.04 -3.08
C GLY A 316 15.22 -8.10 -2.34
N ILE A 317 14.10 -7.70 -1.74
CA ILE A 317 13.08 -8.63 -1.24
C ILE A 317 11.81 -8.39 -2.03
N ALA A 318 11.46 -9.36 -2.88
CA ALA A 318 10.22 -9.42 -3.62
C ALA A 318 9.17 -10.24 -2.86
N GLY A 319 7.91 -10.01 -3.12
CA GLY A 319 6.79 -10.76 -2.57
C GLY A 319 5.49 -10.00 -2.70
N ILE A 320 4.38 -10.73 -2.66
CA ILE A 320 3.04 -10.14 -2.63
C ILE A 320 2.89 -9.37 -1.32
N ASP A 321 2.29 -8.18 -1.37
CA ASP A 321 2.17 -7.33 -0.18
C ASP A 321 1.45 -8.05 0.98
N GLY A 322 2.02 -7.93 2.18
CA GLY A 322 1.52 -8.59 3.38
C GLY A 322 2.03 -10.01 3.60
N ASN A 323 3.08 -10.45 2.91
CA ASN A 323 3.68 -11.79 3.07
C ASN A 323 4.88 -11.85 4.04
N GLY A 324 5.03 -10.85 4.93
CA GLY A 324 6.09 -10.84 5.96
C GLY A 324 7.22 -9.84 5.69
N GLN A 325 7.11 -9.02 4.64
CA GLN A 325 8.11 -8.00 4.31
C GLN A 325 8.29 -6.96 5.41
N LYS A 326 7.17 -6.46 5.98
CA LYS A 326 7.20 -5.47 7.07
C LYS A 326 7.79 -6.09 8.33
N GLU A 327 7.35 -7.29 8.66
CA GLU A 327 7.86 -8.04 9.82
C GLU A 327 9.37 -8.31 9.72
N LEU A 328 9.88 -8.58 8.51
CA LEU A 328 11.32 -8.74 8.29
C LEU A 328 12.08 -7.44 8.56
N ALA A 329 11.60 -6.32 8.02
CA ALA A 329 12.22 -5.01 8.24
C ALA A 329 12.22 -4.63 9.72
N GLU A 330 11.10 -4.77 10.41
CA GLU A 330 10.93 -4.43 11.83
C GLU A 330 11.75 -5.35 12.76
N ALA A 331 11.81 -6.66 12.46
CA ALA A 331 12.63 -7.60 13.22
C ALA A 331 14.12 -7.27 13.11
N LEU A 332 14.59 -6.96 11.90
CA LEU A 332 15.98 -6.54 11.69
C LEU A 332 16.28 -5.19 12.33
N ALA A 333 15.35 -4.24 12.28
CA ALA A 333 15.46 -2.94 12.95
C ALA A 333 15.38 -3.03 14.48
N GLY A 334 14.93 -4.17 15.04
CA GLY A 334 14.74 -4.37 16.49
C GLY A 334 13.42 -3.83 17.03
N GLN A 335 12.47 -3.54 16.18
CA GLN A 335 11.12 -3.08 16.55
C GLN A 335 10.18 -4.25 16.82
N LEU A 336 10.40 -5.39 16.17
CA LEU A 336 9.62 -6.61 16.35
C LEU A 336 10.45 -7.66 17.13
N PRO A 337 9.96 -8.20 18.24
CA PRO A 337 10.63 -9.29 18.97
C PRO A 337 10.84 -10.51 18.07
N SER A 338 12.08 -10.95 17.99
CA SER A 338 12.48 -12.08 17.15
C SER A 338 13.55 -12.93 17.81
N VAL A 339 13.67 -14.19 17.39
CA VAL A 339 14.68 -15.17 17.81
C VAL A 339 15.46 -15.61 16.59
N GLY A 340 16.73 -15.86 16.72
CA GLY A 340 17.69 -16.16 15.67
C GLY A 340 18.90 -15.26 15.82
N SER A 341 19.85 -15.34 14.89
CA SER A 341 21.06 -14.52 14.93
C SER A 341 20.97 -13.39 13.88
N VAL A 342 21.34 -12.19 14.29
CA VAL A 342 21.49 -11.02 13.41
C VAL A 342 22.86 -10.41 13.69
N CYS A 343 23.79 -10.53 12.77
CA CYS A 343 25.14 -10.01 12.93
C CYS A 343 25.44 -8.88 11.95
N LEU A 344 26.08 -7.83 12.45
CA LEU A 344 26.65 -6.74 11.64
C LEU A 344 28.17 -6.81 11.75
N HIS A 345 28.87 -6.98 10.62
CA HIS A 345 30.31 -7.25 10.57
C HIS A 345 30.75 -8.40 11.49
N GLY A 346 29.94 -9.47 11.58
CA GLY A 346 30.19 -10.62 12.46
C GLY A 346 29.90 -10.38 13.94
N THR A 347 29.50 -9.18 14.34
CA THR A 347 29.08 -8.87 15.71
C THR A 347 27.58 -9.09 15.87
N GLU A 348 27.19 -9.90 16.85
CA GLU A 348 25.78 -10.18 17.15
C GLU A 348 25.06 -8.92 17.65
N ILE A 349 23.98 -8.54 16.97
CA ILE A 349 23.15 -7.36 17.31
C ILE A 349 21.68 -7.72 17.58
N GLY A 350 21.29 -8.99 17.51
CA GLY A 350 19.91 -9.45 17.63
C GLY A 350 19.27 -9.11 18.97
N ALA A 351 20.04 -9.12 20.06
CA ALA A 351 19.57 -8.76 21.40
C ALA A 351 19.60 -7.25 21.69
N LEU A 352 20.20 -6.44 20.80
CA LEU A 352 20.33 -5.00 21.00
C LEU A 352 19.01 -4.27 20.73
N SER A 353 18.76 -3.20 21.47
CA SER A 353 17.65 -2.27 21.23
C SER A 353 17.79 -1.55 19.89
N VAL A 354 16.71 -0.94 19.40
CA VAL A 354 16.68 -0.13 18.16
C VAL A 354 17.78 0.94 18.16
N GLY A 355 17.97 1.62 19.30
CA GLY A 355 18.99 2.66 19.45
C GLY A 355 20.41 2.09 19.35
N GLU A 356 20.69 0.96 19.99
CA GLU A 356 21.99 0.28 19.97
C GLU A 356 22.31 -0.28 18.58
N ARG A 357 21.33 -0.89 17.87
CA ARG A 357 21.51 -1.32 16.47
C ARG A 357 21.85 -0.13 15.57
N ARG A 358 21.21 1.02 15.80
CA ARG A 358 21.52 2.25 15.09
C ARG A 358 22.96 2.70 15.38
N MET A 359 23.40 2.68 16.63
CA MET A 359 24.78 3.02 17.01
C MET A 359 25.79 2.07 16.39
N ALA A 360 25.45 0.79 16.24
CA ALA A 360 26.26 -0.20 15.53
C ALA A 360 26.34 0.04 14.02
N GLY A 361 25.49 0.87 13.43
CA GLY A 361 25.53 1.20 12.00
C GLY A 361 24.34 0.68 11.18
N LEU A 362 23.36 0.01 11.77
CA LEU A 362 22.15 -0.41 11.06
C LEU A 362 21.13 0.74 10.99
N ARG A 363 20.61 1.01 9.80
CA ARG A 363 19.60 2.06 9.55
C ARG A 363 18.32 1.44 8.98
N TYR A 364 17.19 2.07 9.27
CA TYR A 364 15.88 1.67 8.78
C TYR A 364 15.08 2.86 8.26
N VAL A 365 14.68 2.78 7.00
CA VAL A 365 13.79 3.72 6.30
C VAL A 365 12.44 3.04 6.16
N THR A 366 11.46 3.47 6.94
CA THR A 366 10.10 2.92 6.96
C THR A 366 9.27 3.41 5.78
N ASP A 367 8.22 2.65 5.44
CA ASP A 367 7.18 3.05 4.48
C ASP A 367 6.17 4.04 5.07
N ASP A 368 5.93 4.01 6.39
CA ASP A 368 5.10 4.99 7.09
C ASP A 368 5.89 6.24 7.49
N ARG A 369 5.91 7.21 6.59
CA ARG A 369 6.70 8.44 6.74
C ARG A 369 6.27 9.32 7.90
N LEU A 370 4.95 9.40 8.17
CA LEU A 370 4.38 10.31 9.16
C LEU A 370 4.01 9.62 10.48
N GLY A 371 3.66 8.32 10.45
CA GLY A 371 3.34 7.58 11.66
C GLY A 371 4.57 7.06 12.39
N GLU A 372 5.60 6.60 11.64
CA GLU A 372 6.81 5.98 12.19
C GLU A 372 8.08 6.77 11.84
N GLY A 373 8.14 7.31 10.62
CA GLY A 373 9.36 7.90 10.07
C GLY A 373 9.69 9.28 10.59
N THR A 374 8.71 10.16 10.72
CA THR A 374 8.90 11.57 11.12
C THR A 374 7.81 12.01 12.09
N VAL A 375 8.04 13.10 12.79
CA VAL A 375 7.01 13.78 13.60
C VAL A 375 6.50 14.98 12.82
N GLY A 376 5.31 14.86 12.24
CA GLY A 376 4.75 15.86 11.31
C GLY A 376 4.63 17.27 11.89
N ALA A 377 4.34 17.41 13.20
CA ALA A 377 4.26 18.69 13.89
C ALA A 377 5.63 19.35 14.14
N PHE A 378 6.72 18.62 14.04
CA PHE A 378 8.07 19.13 14.31
C PHE A 378 8.69 19.72 13.04
N ALA A 379 9.56 20.71 13.25
CA ALA A 379 10.37 21.33 12.22
C ALA A 379 11.24 20.31 11.46
N VAL A 380 11.59 20.62 10.22
CA VAL A 380 12.56 19.83 9.42
C VAL A 380 13.86 19.65 10.20
N ALA A 381 14.39 20.73 10.80
CA ALA A 381 15.61 20.67 11.61
C ALA A 381 15.49 19.72 12.81
N THR A 382 14.36 19.75 13.51
CA THR A 382 14.11 18.86 14.66
C THR A 382 13.96 17.40 14.20
N ASN A 383 13.34 17.14 13.05
CA ASN A 383 13.21 15.80 12.51
C ASN A 383 14.56 15.17 12.13
N PHE A 384 15.54 15.93 11.65
CA PHE A 384 16.90 15.43 11.47
C PHE A 384 17.57 15.04 12.79
N LEU A 385 17.24 15.77 13.85
CA LEU A 385 17.87 15.60 15.16
C LEU A 385 17.28 14.47 16.02
N LEU A 386 16.07 13.98 15.69
CA LEU A 386 15.30 13.05 16.54
C LEU A 386 16.10 11.83 17.04
N LYS A 387 17.06 11.36 16.27
CA LYS A 387 17.87 10.19 16.62
C LYS A 387 19.25 10.51 17.18
N ASP A 388 19.60 11.79 17.30
CA ASP A 388 20.87 12.31 17.81
C ASP A 388 20.69 13.27 19.00
N ILE A 389 19.53 13.16 19.68
CA ILE A 389 19.20 13.95 20.86
C ILE A 389 20.22 13.69 21.97
N GLY A 390 20.79 14.74 22.54
CA GLY A 390 21.83 14.64 23.58
C GLY A 390 23.25 14.43 23.07
N ALA A 391 23.42 14.15 21.77
CA ALA A 391 24.73 13.89 21.18
C ALA A 391 25.48 15.17 20.75
N ALA A 392 26.81 15.12 20.77
CA ALA A 392 27.63 16.15 20.13
C ALA A 392 27.51 16.02 18.59
N PRO A 393 27.59 17.10 17.85
CA PRO A 393 27.86 18.49 18.24
C PRO A 393 26.61 19.31 18.66
N PHE A 394 25.42 18.71 18.68
CA PHE A 394 24.12 19.39 18.89
C PHE A 394 23.86 19.77 20.35
N TRP A 395 24.46 19.03 21.28
CA TRP A 395 24.43 19.28 22.71
C TRP A 395 25.84 19.49 23.27
N ARG A 396 25.95 20.38 24.23
CA ARG A 396 27.16 20.55 25.06
C ARG A 396 26.76 20.82 26.49
N LYS A 397 27.22 19.98 27.43
CA LYS A 397 26.91 20.07 28.87
C LYS A 397 25.38 20.13 29.14
N GLY A 398 24.59 19.33 28.40
CA GLY A 398 23.14 19.30 28.56
C GLY A 398 22.38 20.46 27.90
N LEU A 399 23.06 21.41 27.26
CA LEU A 399 22.43 22.52 26.56
C LEU A 399 22.45 22.30 25.04
N GLU A 400 21.31 22.53 24.44
CA GLU A 400 21.12 22.48 22.98
C GLU A 400 21.87 23.62 22.29
N LYS A 401 22.39 23.35 21.09
CA LYS A 401 23.07 24.32 20.22
C LYS A 401 22.27 24.60 18.95
N PRO A 402 21.26 25.48 18.98
CA PRO A 402 20.36 25.70 17.86
C PRO A 402 21.05 26.09 16.56
N GLN A 403 22.16 26.85 16.65
CA GLN A 403 22.91 27.28 15.46
C GLN A 403 23.54 26.09 14.71
N HIS A 404 24.10 25.09 15.43
CA HIS A 404 24.64 23.88 14.80
C HIS A 404 23.54 23.04 14.17
N ILE A 405 22.39 22.90 14.86
CA ILE A 405 21.23 22.16 14.36
C ILE A 405 20.71 22.78 13.06
N ARG A 406 20.51 24.10 13.04
CA ARG A 406 20.05 24.80 11.83
C ARG A 406 21.07 24.73 10.68
N ALA A 407 22.35 24.87 10.97
CA ALA A 407 23.41 24.79 9.97
C ALA A 407 23.44 23.42 9.30
N GLN A 408 23.43 22.34 10.08
CA GLN A 408 23.37 20.99 9.55
C GLN A 408 22.06 20.71 8.80
N ALA A 409 20.92 21.15 9.35
CA ALA A 409 19.65 21.00 8.67
C ALA A 409 19.64 21.69 7.29
N ALA A 410 20.19 22.90 7.21
CA ALA A 410 20.32 23.63 5.94
C ALA A 410 21.27 22.90 4.95
N GLU A 411 22.30 22.24 5.45
CA GLU A 411 23.20 21.39 4.63
C GLU A 411 22.44 20.16 4.09
N HIS A 412 21.70 19.44 4.93
CA HIS A 412 20.89 18.30 4.51
C HIS A 412 19.81 18.71 3.50
N VAL A 413 19.14 19.85 3.71
CA VAL A 413 18.14 20.39 2.77
C VAL A 413 18.77 20.60 1.39
N ARG A 414 19.97 21.17 1.32
CA ARG A 414 20.68 21.36 0.05
C ARG A 414 21.14 20.04 -0.58
N ASN A 415 21.78 19.17 0.21
CA ASN A 415 22.38 17.92 -0.29
C ASN A 415 21.34 16.91 -0.79
N PHE A 416 20.11 16.94 -0.24
CA PHE A 416 19.02 16.05 -0.62
C PHE A 416 17.94 16.73 -1.49
N ASP A 417 18.17 17.98 -1.93
CA ASP A 417 17.21 18.75 -2.74
C ASP A 417 15.81 18.75 -2.11
N ILE A 418 15.74 19.05 -0.81
CA ILE A 418 14.47 19.12 -0.07
C ILE A 418 13.83 20.48 -0.31
N ARG A 419 12.61 20.49 -0.83
CA ARG A 419 11.86 21.72 -1.05
C ARG A 419 11.07 22.07 0.21
N THR A 420 11.57 23.03 0.95
CA THR A 420 10.96 23.60 2.15
C THR A 420 11.17 25.12 2.16
N PRO A 421 10.22 25.93 2.68
CA PRO A 421 10.44 27.37 2.84
C PRO A 421 11.66 27.68 3.71
N ASP A 422 11.80 26.97 4.83
CA ASP A 422 12.94 27.04 5.73
C ASP A 422 13.09 25.75 6.55
N VAL A 423 14.11 25.65 7.39
CA VAL A 423 14.37 24.48 8.23
C VAL A 423 13.48 24.40 9.47
N GLU A 424 12.75 25.46 9.81
CA GLU A 424 11.78 25.51 10.92
C GLU A 424 10.37 25.10 10.46
N THR A 425 10.16 24.89 9.17
CA THR A 425 8.87 24.46 8.61
C THR A 425 8.48 23.08 9.16
N PRO A 426 7.24 22.89 9.66
CA PRO A 426 6.76 21.59 10.10
C PRO A 426 6.75 20.56 8.95
N VAL A 427 7.33 19.38 9.18
CA VAL A 427 7.48 18.34 8.14
C VAL A 427 6.14 17.90 7.57
N GLY A 428 5.08 17.83 8.39
CA GLY A 428 3.75 17.43 7.93
C GLY A 428 3.10 18.36 6.90
N THR A 429 3.65 19.57 6.69
CA THR A 429 3.17 20.50 5.65
C THR A 429 3.86 20.30 4.30
N LEU A 430 4.90 19.48 4.25
CA LEU A 430 5.64 19.21 3.02
C LEU A 430 4.92 18.16 2.15
N SER A 431 5.24 18.16 0.85
CA SER A 431 4.78 17.06 0.00
C SER A 431 5.41 15.71 0.40
N GLY A 432 4.73 14.60 0.13
CA GLY A 432 5.21 13.25 0.46
C GLY A 432 6.63 12.97 -0.03
N GLY A 433 7.00 13.47 -1.22
CA GLY A 433 8.36 13.34 -1.75
C GLY A 433 9.41 14.12 -0.94
N ASN A 434 9.07 15.29 -0.41
CA ASN A 434 9.99 16.04 0.44
C ASN A 434 10.09 15.43 1.83
N ILE A 435 9.00 14.90 2.39
CA ILE A 435 9.03 14.12 3.65
C ILE A 435 9.97 12.92 3.50
N GLN A 436 9.87 12.19 2.37
CA GLN A 436 10.76 11.06 2.07
C GLN A 436 12.23 11.48 2.02
N LYS A 437 12.53 12.62 1.40
CA LYS A 437 13.88 13.15 1.34
C LYS A 437 14.43 13.55 2.72
N VAL A 438 13.58 14.09 3.62
CA VAL A 438 13.95 14.34 5.03
C VAL A 438 14.34 13.04 5.72
N LEU A 439 13.52 11.99 5.56
CA LEU A 439 13.79 10.68 6.15
C LEU A 439 15.09 10.07 5.60
N LEU A 440 15.29 10.09 4.28
CA LEU A 440 16.52 9.61 3.65
C LEU A 440 17.76 10.38 4.10
N ALA A 441 17.67 11.71 4.19
CA ALA A 441 18.79 12.53 4.65
C ALA A 441 19.22 12.15 6.07
N ARG A 442 18.27 11.92 6.97
CA ARG A 442 18.53 11.51 8.34
C ARG A 442 19.15 10.11 8.44
N GLU A 443 18.67 9.17 7.64
CA GLU A 443 19.11 7.78 7.76
C GLU A 443 20.38 7.46 6.96
N LEU A 444 20.66 8.18 5.86
CA LEU A 444 21.83 7.92 5.01
C LEU A 444 23.09 8.68 5.43
N THR A 445 22.95 9.69 6.30
CA THR A 445 24.09 10.43 6.82
C THR A 445 24.71 9.76 8.04
N GLY A 446 26.00 10.06 8.31
CA GLY A 446 26.75 9.48 9.42
C GLY A 446 27.28 8.06 9.14
N THR A 447 27.48 7.29 10.19
CA THR A 447 28.12 5.96 10.17
C THR A 447 27.15 4.84 9.82
N ALA A 448 26.42 4.94 8.69
CA ALA A 448 25.56 3.87 8.23
C ALA A 448 26.37 2.79 7.50
N GLU A 449 26.36 1.55 8.01
CA GLU A 449 27.02 0.38 7.41
C GLU A 449 26.02 -0.47 6.63
N ALA A 450 24.82 -0.68 7.19
CA ALA A 450 23.72 -1.37 6.53
C ALA A 450 22.45 -0.53 6.58
N VAL A 451 21.69 -0.51 5.49
CA VAL A 451 20.44 0.26 5.38
C VAL A 451 19.32 -0.63 4.87
N ILE A 452 18.21 -0.66 5.62
CA ILE A 452 16.97 -1.33 5.25
C ILE A 452 16.03 -0.26 4.70
N PHE A 453 15.57 -0.43 3.46
CA PHE A 453 14.55 0.40 2.84
C PHE A 453 13.27 -0.41 2.70
N ALA A 454 12.20 -0.01 3.40
CA ALA A 454 10.88 -0.59 3.24
C ALA A 454 10.04 0.31 2.33
N LYS A 455 9.68 -0.19 1.15
CA LYS A 455 8.85 0.49 0.14
C LYS A 455 9.20 1.98 -0.05
N PRO A 456 10.47 2.32 -0.32
CA PRO A 456 10.97 3.70 -0.23
C PRO A 456 10.32 4.65 -1.23
N THR A 457 9.80 4.14 -2.34
CA THR A 457 9.17 4.92 -3.42
C THR A 457 7.65 4.92 -3.36
N TYR A 458 7.05 4.20 -2.41
CA TYR A 458 5.60 4.08 -2.28
C TYR A 458 4.89 5.45 -2.23
N GLY A 459 3.89 5.64 -3.11
CA GLY A 459 3.07 6.86 -3.14
C GLY A 459 3.82 8.13 -3.52
N LEU A 460 4.96 8.03 -4.21
CA LEU A 460 5.71 9.17 -4.74
C LEU A 460 5.39 9.40 -6.22
N ASP A 461 5.58 10.65 -6.67
CA ASP A 461 5.57 10.98 -8.09
C ASP A 461 6.86 10.50 -8.78
N VAL A 462 6.81 10.36 -10.12
CA VAL A 462 7.90 9.81 -10.95
C VAL A 462 9.24 10.52 -10.73
N LYS A 463 9.24 11.85 -10.53
CA LYS A 463 10.47 12.61 -10.29
C LYS A 463 11.11 12.23 -8.96
N ASN A 464 10.30 12.13 -7.90
CA ASN A 464 10.76 11.74 -6.59
C ASN A 464 11.16 10.25 -6.54
N ILE A 465 10.45 9.36 -7.26
CA ILE A 465 10.86 7.94 -7.42
C ILE A 465 12.28 7.86 -7.96
N ARG A 466 12.59 8.52 -9.08
CA ARG A 466 13.94 8.52 -9.66
C ARG A 466 15.00 9.06 -8.69
N ALA A 467 14.66 10.11 -7.94
CA ALA A 467 15.59 10.69 -6.96
C ALA A 467 15.88 9.71 -5.82
N VAL A 468 14.86 9.00 -5.30
CA VAL A 468 15.01 7.99 -4.24
C VAL A 468 15.81 6.79 -4.75
N ARG A 469 15.49 6.25 -5.93
CA ARG A 469 16.22 5.12 -6.55
C ARG A 469 17.71 5.44 -6.71
N ARG A 470 18.04 6.65 -7.18
CA ARG A 470 19.43 7.10 -7.27
C ARG A 470 20.12 7.08 -5.90
N ARG A 471 19.46 7.59 -4.84
CA ARG A 471 20.03 7.60 -3.48
C ARG A 471 20.28 6.21 -2.92
N ILE A 472 19.41 5.24 -3.24
CA ILE A 472 19.60 3.83 -2.87
C ILE A 472 20.86 3.27 -3.58
N GLY A 473 21.00 3.53 -4.89
CA GLY A 473 22.19 3.16 -5.65
C GLY A 473 23.45 3.82 -5.11
N ASP A 474 23.44 5.14 -4.89
CA ASP A 474 24.55 5.90 -4.32
C ASP A 474 25.00 5.33 -2.94
N ALA A 475 24.04 4.88 -2.10
CA ALA A 475 24.34 4.29 -0.80
C ALA A 475 25.12 2.97 -0.95
N ALA A 476 24.72 2.10 -1.88
CA ALA A 476 25.44 0.87 -2.17
C ALA A 476 26.82 1.16 -2.77
N ASP A 477 26.89 2.09 -3.74
CA ASP A 477 28.17 2.50 -4.37
C ASP A 477 29.15 3.11 -3.36
N ALA A 478 28.65 3.75 -2.30
CA ALA A 478 29.42 4.24 -1.17
C ALA A 478 29.90 3.14 -0.20
N GLY A 479 29.65 1.87 -0.49
CA GLY A 479 30.13 0.73 0.31
C GLY A 479 29.11 0.14 1.29
N LYS A 480 27.90 0.70 1.40
CA LYS A 480 26.88 0.20 2.35
C LYS A 480 26.26 -1.11 1.86
N ALA A 481 25.86 -1.97 2.81
CA ALA A 481 24.97 -3.09 2.53
C ALA A 481 23.51 -2.58 2.50
N VAL A 482 22.78 -2.86 1.44
CA VAL A 482 21.41 -2.37 1.26
C VAL A 482 20.42 -3.53 1.18
N LEU A 483 19.42 -3.54 2.06
CA LEU A 483 18.23 -4.37 1.95
C LEU A 483 17.09 -3.52 1.39
N LEU A 484 16.66 -3.82 0.17
CA LEU A 484 15.56 -3.12 -0.49
C LEU A 484 14.31 -4.00 -0.50
N ILE A 485 13.32 -3.67 0.28
CA ILE A 485 12.03 -4.34 0.32
C ILE A 485 11.06 -3.51 -0.52
N SER A 486 10.56 -4.10 -1.60
CA SER A 486 9.61 -3.42 -2.49
C SER A 486 8.57 -4.40 -3.03
N THR A 487 7.36 -3.89 -3.25
CA THR A 487 6.31 -4.57 -4.01
C THR A 487 6.37 -4.25 -5.51
N ASP A 488 7.19 -3.26 -5.90
CA ASP A 488 7.45 -2.90 -7.29
C ASP A 488 8.63 -3.73 -7.82
N LEU A 489 8.31 -4.74 -8.64
CA LEU A 489 9.33 -5.62 -9.22
C LEU A 489 10.26 -4.87 -10.18
N ASP A 490 9.76 -3.84 -10.89
CA ASP A 490 10.59 -3.02 -11.78
C ASP A 490 11.63 -2.22 -10.96
N GLU A 491 11.28 -1.76 -9.75
CA GLU A 491 12.22 -1.13 -8.82
C GLU A 491 13.30 -2.11 -8.37
N LEU A 492 12.92 -3.34 -8.02
CA LEU A 492 13.87 -4.37 -7.62
C LEU A 492 14.81 -4.76 -8.76
N LEU A 493 14.28 -4.97 -9.96
CA LEU A 493 15.08 -5.31 -11.14
C LEU A 493 16.02 -4.16 -11.57
N GLU A 494 15.63 -2.90 -11.34
CA GLU A 494 16.49 -1.73 -11.61
C GLU A 494 17.63 -1.62 -10.59
N LEU A 495 17.37 -1.90 -9.30
CA LEU A 495 18.27 -1.54 -8.20
C LEU A 495 19.03 -2.72 -7.59
N ALA A 496 18.43 -3.90 -7.48
CA ALA A 496 19.01 -5.01 -6.74
C ALA A 496 20.07 -5.78 -7.55
N ASP A 497 21.10 -6.26 -6.89
CA ASP A 497 22.10 -7.15 -7.48
C ASP A 497 21.60 -8.60 -7.48
N ARG A 498 20.86 -9.00 -6.44
CA ARG A 498 20.09 -10.24 -6.37
C ARG A 498 18.79 -9.98 -5.62
N ILE A 499 17.79 -10.84 -5.85
CA ILE A 499 16.44 -10.67 -5.33
C ILE A 499 16.00 -11.96 -4.66
N ALA A 500 15.66 -11.89 -3.37
CA ALA A 500 15.03 -12.98 -2.64
C ALA A 500 13.51 -12.81 -2.65
N VAL A 501 12.78 -13.92 -2.68
CA VAL A 501 11.31 -13.93 -2.66
C VAL A 501 10.84 -14.36 -1.29
N ILE A 502 9.96 -13.55 -0.68
CA ILE A 502 9.33 -13.88 0.60
C ILE A 502 7.85 -14.23 0.39
N ASP A 503 7.43 -15.34 0.98
CA ASP A 503 6.03 -15.76 1.05
C ASP A 503 5.70 -16.29 2.44
N GLN A 504 4.57 -15.85 3.00
CA GLN A 504 4.07 -16.23 4.33
C GLN A 504 5.15 -16.26 5.43
N GLY A 505 6.05 -15.28 5.41
CA GLY A 505 7.12 -15.13 6.40
C GLY A 505 8.33 -16.04 6.18
N ARG A 506 8.46 -16.71 5.02
CA ARG A 506 9.60 -17.54 4.62
C ARG A 506 10.26 -16.99 3.37
N LEU A 507 11.57 -17.16 3.26
CA LEU A 507 12.26 -16.95 2.00
C LEU A 507 12.18 -18.23 1.16
N LEU A 508 11.63 -18.14 -0.06
CA LEU A 508 11.50 -19.26 -0.98
C LEU A 508 12.78 -19.52 -1.77
N GLY A 509 13.55 -18.49 -2.05
CA GLY A 509 14.79 -18.59 -2.82
C GLY A 509 15.37 -17.22 -3.12
N THR A 510 16.54 -17.20 -3.76
CA THR A 510 17.24 -15.97 -4.16
C THR A 510 17.72 -16.09 -5.59
N VAL A 511 17.37 -15.13 -6.43
CA VAL A 511 17.73 -15.08 -7.85
C VAL A 511 18.77 -13.99 -8.09
N GLN A 512 19.80 -14.28 -8.86
CA GLN A 512 20.71 -13.24 -9.37
C GLN A 512 19.94 -12.36 -10.36
N ASN A 513 20.09 -11.05 -10.21
CA ASN A 513 19.42 -10.13 -11.13
C ASN A 513 20.10 -10.16 -12.52
N GLY A 514 19.30 -10.42 -13.54
CA GLY A 514 19.77 -10.57 -14.91
C GLY A 514 18.68 -11.12 -15.83
N LEU A 515 19.10 -11.64 -16.98
CA LEU A 515 18.19 -12.26 -17.95
C LEU A 515 17.41 -13.39 -17.30
N GLY A 516 16.07 -13.37 -17.41
CA GLY A 516 15.19 -14.39 -16.83
C GLY A 516 14.85 -14.21 -15.34
N ALA A 517 15.47 -13.25 -14.63
CA ALA A 517 15.20 -13.03 -13.20
C ALA A 517 13.71 -12.72 -12.92
N ARG A 518 13.08 -11.90 -13.76
CA ARG A 518 11.65 -11.59 -13.67
C ARG A 518 10.78 -12.84 -13.67
N ASP A 519 11.07 -13.77 -14.59
CA ASP A 519 10.30 -15.02 -14.73
C ASP A 519 10.52 -15.96 -13.55
N ALA A 520 11.76 -16.11 -13.09
CA ALA A 520 12.09 -16.91 -11.93
C ALA A 520 11.38 -16.38 -10.67
N ILE A 521 11.43 -15.06 -10.42
CA ILE A 521 10.75 -14.42 -9.31
C ILE A 521 9.23 -14.61 -9.44
N GLY A 522 8.66 -14.40 -10.63
CA GLY A 522 7.24 -14.58 -10.91
C GLY A 522 6.77 -16.02 -10.63
N ARG A 523 7.55 -17.02 -11.01
CA ARG A 523 7.25 -18.44 -10.69
C ARG A 523 7.25 -18.68 -9.18
N MET A 524 8.31 -18.30 -8.46
CA MET A 524 8.36 -18.46 -6.99
C MET A 524 7.19 -17.77 -6.30
N MET A 525 6.82 -16.55 -6.73
CA MET A 525 5.66 -15.83 -6.18
C MET A 525 4.33 -16.51 -6.48
N SER A 526 4.22 -17.31 -7.55
CA SER A 526 2.98 -17.97 -7.97
C SER A 526 2.81 -19.37 -7.40
N THR A 527 3.88 -20.15 -7.30
CA THR A 527 3.84 -21.54 -6.84
C THR A 527 4.00 -21.67 -5.33
N GLY A 528 4.68 -20.70 -4.69
CA GLY A 528 5.07 -20.80 -3.28
C GLY A 528 6.09 -21.91 -3.02
N GLU A 529 6.70 -22.48 -4.06
CA GLU A 529 7.69 -23.55 -3.96
C GLU A 529 9.11 -22.97 -3.91
N GLU A 530 9.96 -23.62 -3.10
CA GLU A 530 11.40 -23.34 -3.00
C GLU A 530 12.09 -23.86 -4.28
N GLU A 531 13.05 -23.08 -4.80
CA GLU A 531 13.92 -23.47 -5.91
C GLU A 531 15.17 -24.20 -5.40
#